data_0da50e2e7c92cb7a2c5827351826ec87
#
_entry.id   0da50e2e7c92cb7a2c5827351826ec87
#
_cell.length_a   1.000
_cell.length_b   1.000
_cell.length_c   1.000
_cell.angle_alpha   90.00
_cell.angle_beta   90.00
_cell.angle_gamma   90.00
#
_symmetry.space_group_name_H-M   'P 1'
#
loop_
_entity.id
_entity.type
_entity.pdbx_description
1 polymer ?
#
loop_
_entity_poly.entity_id
_entity_poly.type
_entity_poly.pdbx_seq_one_letter_code
_entity_poly.pdbx_strand_id
1 'polypeptide(L)'
;MMRKSLLMTFLLLTLILGACGGASLEGEEVTITGALIGEDQEGFRANFESFTEETGIVVTYQGSDNFEQEIQIQMESGDTPDFALWPQPGAVVDAASRGMLTSLEDLGIDLDGYKTNFSSYLVGLGTVDGVIYGGANAANLKSIVWYQPAEFEARGYEVPETWDAMIALADQIVADGMNPFCFGM
;
A
#
# COMPACT_ATOMS: atom_id res chain seq x y z
N MET A 1 -51.45 -43.83 4.38
CA MET A 1 -49.95 -43.79 4.45
C MET A 1 -49.30 -42.74 3.57
N MET A 2 -49.86 -42.35 2.43
CA MET A 2 -49.26 -41.34 1.50
C MET A 2 -49.18 -39.90 2.03
N ARG A 3 -50.08 -39.43 2.90
CA ARG A 3 -50.09 -38.04 3.42
C ARG A 3 -48.95 -37.73 4.38
N LYS A 4 -48.43 -38.69 5.12
CA LYS A 4 -47.27 -38.50 6.04
C LYS A 4 -45.95 -38.47 5.31
N SER A 5 -45.82 -39.19 4.19
CA SER A 5 -44.64 -39.20 3.34
C SER A 5 -44.44 -37.88 2.62
N LEU A 6 -45.54 -37.23 2.15
CA LEU A 6 -45.50 -35.94 1.43
C LEU A 6 -45.10 -34.76 2.33
N LEU A 7 -45.49 -34.77 3.60
CA LEU A 7 -45.10 -33.77 4.60
C LEU A 7 -43.62 -33.89 4.99
N MET A 8 -43.08 -35.11 5.05
CA MET A 8 -41.69 -35.33 5.37
C MET A 8 -40.76 -34.92 4.21
N THR A 9 -41.19 -35.12 2.97
CA THR A 9 -40.45 -34.72 1.78
C THR A 9 -40.43 -33.18 1.61
N PHE A 10 -41.49 -32.49 2.01
CA PHE A 10 -41.59 -31.01 1.97
C PHE A 10 -40.71 -30.38 3.08
N LEU A 11 -40.58 -31.03 4.25
CA LEU A 11 -39.73 -30.56 5.36
C LEU A 11 -38.23 -30.74 5.04
N LEU A 12 -37.88 -31.81 4.30
CA LEU A 12 -36.49 -31.99 3.84
C LEU A 12 -36.08 -31.00 2.74
N LEU A 13 -37.03 -30.60 1.88
CA LEU A 13 -36.75 -29.68 0.77
C LEU A 13 -36.55 -28.24 1.26
N THR A 14 -37.17 -27.86 2.38
CA THR A 14 -36.99 -26.52 2.99
C THR A 14 -35.66 -26.39 3.75
N LEU A 15 -35.03 -27.49 4.16
CA LEU A 15 -33.70 -27.50 4.80
C LEU A 15 -32.53 -27.31 3.80
N ILE A 16 -32.74 -27.60 2.51
CA ILE A 16 -31.70 -27.51 1.49
C ILE A 16 -31.60 -26.08 0.91
N LEU A 17 -32.64 -25.26 1.05
CA LEU A 17 -32.67 -23.87 0.55
C LEU A 17 -31.99 -22.84 1.50
N GLY A 18 -31.59 -23.27 2.69
CA GLY A 18 -30.89 -22.42 3.68
C GLY A 18 -29.35 -22.50 3.65
N ALA A 19 -28.74 -23.30 2.75
CA ALA A 19 -27.31 -23.56 2.77
C ALA A 19 -26.45 -22.69 1.81
N CYS A 20 -27.05 -21.69 1.17
CA CYS A 20 -26.32 -20.69 0.37
C CYS A 20 -26.29 -19.30 1.04
N GLY A 21 -26.25 -19.25 2.35
CA GLY A 21 -25.84 -18.05 3.07
C GLY A 21 -24.31 -18.06 3.12
N GLY A 22 -23.64 -17.33 2.24
CA GLY A 22 -22.24 -16.95 2.48
C GLY A 22 -22.14 -16.43 3.92
N ALA A 23 -21.11 -16.78 4.65
CA ALA A 23 -20.84 -16.22 5.96
C ALA A 23 -20.93 -14.67 5.83
N SER A 24 -21.72 -14.05 6.70
CA SER A 24 -21.74 -12.57 6.75
C SER A 24 -20.37 -12.11 7.17
N LEU A 25 -19.79 -11.19 6.40
CA LEU A 25 -18.54 -10.53 6.75
C LEU A 25 -18.78 -9.26 7.59
N GLU A 26 -20.02 -8.99 7.94
CA GLU A 26 -20.42 -7.85 8.74
C GLU A 26 -19.79 -7.91 10.14
N GLY A 27 -19.03 -6.88 10.49
CA GLY A 27 -18.32 -6.78 11.75
C GLY A 27 -16.95 -7.47 11.80
N GLU A 28 -16.52 -8.11 10.71
CA GLU A 28 -15.13 -8.54 10.58
C GLU A 28 -14.21 -7.32 10.54
N GLU A 29 -13.03 -7.43 11.15
CA GLU A 29 -12.06 -6.36 11.24
C GLU A 29 -10.81 -6.69 10.43
N VAL A 30 -10.32 -5.70 9.67
CA VAL A 30 -9.05 -5.75 8.95
C VAL A 30 -8.14 -4.66 9.48
N THR A 31 -6.96 -5.04 9.90
CA THR A 31 -5.96 -4.15 10.50
C THR A 31 -4.84 -3.82 9.52
N ILE A 32 -4.55 -2.53 9.37
CA ILE A 32 -3.46 -2.03 8.54
C ILE A 32 -2.56 -1.16 9.39
N THR A 33 -1.25 -1.33 9.31
CA THR A 33 -0.29 -0.41 9.92
C THR A 33 0.65 0.19 8.87
N GLY A 34 1.19 1.38 9.15
CA GLY A 34 2.07 2.05 8.18
C GLY A 34 2.68 3.34 8.72
N ALA A 35 3.40 4.04 7.85
CA ALA A 35 4.11 5.26 8.20
C ALA A 35 3.28 6.56 8.02
N LEU A 36 2.04 6.49 7.53
CA LEU A 36 1.20 7.68 7.38
C LEU A 36 0.65 8.10 8.75
N ILE A 37 0.85 9.37 9.10
CA ILE A 37 0.39 9.97 10.36
C ILE A 37 -0.37 11.28 10.11
N GLY A 38 -1.04 11.80 11.12
CA GLY A 38 -1.73 13.09 11.04
C GLY A 38 -2.79 13.11 9.92
N GLU A 39 -2.79 14.16 9.11
CA GLU A 39 -3.76 14.37 8.03
C GLU A 39 -3.68 13.26 6.95
N ASP A 40 -2.48 12.76 6.65
CA ASP A 40 -2.29 11.67 5.67
C ASP A 40 -2.94 10.37 6.17
N GLN A 41 -2.86 10.10 7.47
CA GLN A 41 -3.54 8.96 8.09
C GLN A 41 -5.06 9.10 7.99
N GLU A 42 -5.60 10.28 8.27
CA GLU A 42 -7.04 10.54 8.18
C GLU A 42 -7.53 10.40 6.74
N GLY A 43 -6.80 10.96 5.78
CA GLY A 43 -7.09 10.80 4.36
C GLY A 43 -7.04 9.35 3.90
N PHE A 44 -6.08 8.57 4.39
CA PHE A 44 -5.99 7.15 4.07
C PHE A 44 -7.16 6.34 4.63
N ARG A 45 -7.56 6.59 5.87
CA ARG A 45 -8.74 5.96 6.50
C ARG A 45 -10.03 6.24 5.74
N ALA A 46 -10.23 7.46 5.28
CA ALA A 46 -11.42 7.86 4.55
C ALA A 46 -11.64 7.07 3.24
N ASN A 47 -10.58 6.51 2.64
CA ASN A 47 -10.69 5.68 1.43
C ASN A 47 -11.45 4.37 1.66
N PHE A 48 -11.60 3.92 2.92
CA PHE A 48 -12.27 2.66 3.25
C PHE A 48 -13.72 2.82 3.68
N GLU A 49 -14.23 4.05 3.80
CA GLU A 49 -15.61 4.29 4.26
C GLU A 49 -16.64 3.59 3.35
N SER A 50 -16.55 3.78 2.04
CA SER A 50 -17.46 3.13 1.10
C SER A 50 -17.33 1.61 1.10
N PHE A 51 -16.13 1.08 1.25
CA PHE A 51 -15.90 -0.37 1.36
C PHE A 51 -16.57 -0.94 2.62
N THR A 52 -16.44 -0.25 3.75
CA THR A 52 -17.09 -0.65 5.00
C THR A 52 -18.62 -0.57 4.88
N GLU A 53 -19.15 0.48 4.25
CA GLU A 53 -20.59 0.63 4.01
C GLU A 53 -21.16 -0.49 3.13
N GLU A 54 -20.40 -0.93 2.11
CA GLU A 54 -20.83 -1.96 1.16
C GLU A 54 -20.69 -3.39 1.71
N THR A 55 -19.67 -3.65 2.51
CA THR A 55 -19.31 -5.01 2.93
C THR A 55 -19.61 -5.32 4.38
N GLY A 56 -19.71 -4.29 5.23
CA GLY A 56 -19.77 -4.42 6.69
C GLY A 56 -18.42 -4.73 7.34
N ILE A 57 -17.33 -4.87 6.57
CA ILE A 57 -15.98 -5.09 7.09
C ILE A 57 -15.43 -3.77 7.59
N VAL A 58 -14.91 -3.75 8.82
CA VAL A 58 -14.29 -2.57 9.43
C VAL A 58 -12.80 -2.58 9.13
N VAL A 59 -12.32 -1.56 8.41
CA VAL A 59 -10.88 -1.40 8.14
C VAL A 59 -10.31 -0.39 9.12
N THR A 60 -9.34 -0.82 9.94
CA THR A 60 -8.62 0.05 10.86
C THR A 60 -7.20 0.28 10.35
N TYR A 61 -6.77 1.54 10.33
CA TYR A 61 -5.39 1.91 10.02
C TYR A 61 -4.74 2.59 11.22
N GLN A 62 -3.55 2.14 11.58
CA GLN A 62 -2.73 2.75 12.62
C GLN A 62 -1.38 3.19 12.04
N GLY A 63 -1.15 4.50 12.03
CA GLY A 63 0.11 5.09 11.61
C GLY A 63 1.09 5.27 12.77
N SER A 64 2.39 5.13 12.47
CA SER A 64 3.46 5.39 13.45
C SER A 64 4.70 5.98 12.77
N ASP A 65 5.32 6.96 13.41
CA ASP A 65 6.64 7.50 13.00
C ASP A 65 7.74 6.44 13.09
N ASN A 66 7.56 5.43 13.95
CA ASN A 66 8.50 4.35 14.16
C ASN A 66 8.07 3.05 13.45
N PHE A 67 7.12 3.13 12.52
CA PHE A 67 6.51 1.99 11.85
C PHE A 67 7.53 0.94 11.38
N GLU A 68 8.64 1.36 10.75
CA GLU A 68 9.61 0.41 10.21
C GLU A 68 10.30 -0.44 11.29
N GLN A 69 10.45 0.09 12.50
CA GLN A 69 10.98 -0.67 13.64
C GLN A 69 9.89 -1.54 14.30
N GLU A 70 8.71 -0.98 14.47
CA GLU A 70 7.57 -1.65 15.11
C GLU A 70 7.13 -2.87 14.32
N ILE A 71 7.01 -2.76 12.99
CA ILE A 71 6.59 -3.88 12.14
C ILE A 71 7.61 -5.04 12.17
N GLN A 72 8.92 -4.76 12.30
CA GLN A 72 9.92 -5.80 12.46
C GLN A 72 9.71 -6.58 13.76
N ILE A 73 9.46 -5.88 14.86
CA ILE A 73 9.19 -6.50 16.16
C ILE A 73 7.90 -7.33 16.11
N GLN A 74 6.86 -6.82 15.48
CA GLN A 74 5.59 -7.52 15.29
C GLN A 74 5.77 -8.79 14.47
N MET A 75 6.49 -8.73 13.34
CA MET A 75 6.80 -9.91 12.53
C MET A 75 7.60 -10.97 13.30
N GLU A 76 8.57 -10.56 14.12
CA GLU A 76 9.39 -11.48 14.93
C GLU A 76 8.60 -12.10 16.08
N SER A 77 7.64 -11.39 16.66
CA SER A 77 6.79 -11.88 17.75
C SER A 77 5.59 -12.69 17.26
N GLY A 78 5.23 -12.59 15.98
CA GLY A 78 4.03 -13.20 15.42
C GLY A 78 2.72 -12.44 15.73
N ASP A 79 2.80 -11.23 16.28
CA ASP A 79 1.66 -10.33 16.54
C ASP A 79 1.57 -9.29 15.42
N THR A 80 1.24 -9.75 14.21
CA THR A 80 1.24 -8.93 13.00
C THR A 80 -0.14 -8.38 12.69
N PRO A 81 -0.22 -7.17 12.07
CA PRO A 81 -1.42 -6.72 11.41
C PRO A 81 -1.75 -7.60 10.19
N ASP A 82 -2.96 -7.48 9.65
CA ASP A 82 -3.33 -8.17 8.42
C ASP A 82 -2.57 -7.59 7.22
N PHE A 83 -2.36 -6.27 7.20
CA PHE A 83 -1.59 -5.59 6.17
C PHE A 83 -0.59 -4.59 6.76
N ALA A 84 0.55 -4.44 6.07
CA ALA A 84 1.54 -3.43 6.36
C ALA A 84 1.77 -2.53 5.16
N LEU A 85 1.68 -1.20 5.35
CA LEU A 85 1.88 -0.19 4.31
C LEU A 85 3.32 0.34 4.38
N TRP A 86 4.24 -0.33 3.68
CA TRP A 86 5.64 0.09 3.65
C TRP A 86 5.88 1.25 2.67
N PRO A 87 6.63 2.28 3.09
CA PRO A 87 7.04 3.36 2.20
C PRO A 87 8.15 2.91 1.23
N GLN A 88 8.86 1.81 1.52
CA GLN A 88 10.00 1.32 0.77
C GLN A 88 9.75 -0.10 0.25
N PRO A 89 9.76 -0.31 -1.09
CA PRO A 89 9.57 -1.64 -1.67
C PRO A 89 10.60 -2.68 -1.21
N GLY A 90 11.84 -2.23 -0.93
CA GLY A 90 12.90 -3.12 -0.45
C GLY A 90 12.57 -3.84 0.86
N ALA A 91 11.76 -3.22 1.74
CA ALA A 91 11.31 -3.85 2.98
C ALA A 91 10.33 -5.00 2.70
N VAL A 92 9.47 -4.85 1.68
CA VAL A 92 8.56 -5.93 1.23
C VAL A 92 9.37 -7.13 0.72
N VAL A 93 10.40 -6.86 -0.10
CA VAL A 93 11.30 -7.91 -0.63
C VAL A 93 12.05 -8.63 0.48
N ASP A 94 12.58 -7.90 1.47
CA ASP A 94 13.25 -8.50 2.63
C ASP A 94 12.31 -9.40 3.43
N ALA A 95 11.15 -8.89 3.83
CA ALA A 95 10.16 -9.63 4.60
C ALA A 95 9.65 -10.88 3.85
N ALA A 96 9.42 -10.79 2.54
CA ALA A 96 9.03 -11.91 1.70
C ALA A 96 10.14 -12.98 1.62
N SER A 97 11.40 -12.56 1.42
CA SER A 97 12.56 -13.47 1.36
C SER A 97 12.77 -14.23 2.67
N ARG A 98 12.34 -13.67 3.79
CA ARG A 98 12.35 -14.30 5.12
C ARG A 98 11.12 -15.17 5.40
N GLY A 99 10.19 -15.27 4.45
CA GLY A 99 8.95 -16.03 4.60
C GLY A 99 7.93 -15.43 5.58
N MET A 100 7.99 -14.11 5.77
CA MET A 100 7.13 -13.39 6.72
C MET A 100 5.85 -12.81 6.07
N LEU A 101 5.72 -12.95 4.76
CA LEU A 101 4.55 -12.47 4.01
C LEU A 101 3.83 -13.62 3.32
N THR A 102 2.51 -13.51 3.24
CA THR A 102 1.68 -14.36 2.39
C THR A 102 1.66 -13.81 0.97
N SER A 103 1.73 -14.68 -0.04
CA SER A 103 1.66 -14.25 -1.43
C SER A 103 0.26 -13.73 -1.79
N LEU A 104 0.19 -12.79 -2.75
CA LEU A 104 -1.11 -12.30 -3.22
C LEU A 104 -1.93 -13.42 -3.92
N GLU A 105 -1.25 -14.43 -4.47
CA GLU A 105 -1.90 -15.60 -5.06
C GLU A 105 -2.59 -16.45 -3.99
N ASP A 106 -1.91 -16.70 -2.86
CA ASP A 106 -2.47 -17.46 -1.73
C ASP A 106 -3.64 -16.72 -1.06
N LEU A 107 -3.68 -15.40 -1.17
CA LEU A 107 -4.80 -14.56 -0.72
C LEU A 107 -5.98 -14.56 -1.71
N GLY A 108 -5.83 -15.19 -2.89
CA GLY A 108 -6.88 -15.25 -3.90
C GLY A 108 -7.07 -13.95 -4.69
N ILE A 109 -6.07 -13.08 -4.73
CA ILE A 109 -6.11 -11.83 -5.50
C ILE A 109 -6.10 -12.14 -7.00
N ASP A 110 -6.90 -11.41 -7.79
CA ASP A 110 -6.87 -11.45 -9.26
C ASP A 110 -5.55 -10.85 -9.77
N LEU A 111 -4.54 -11.71 -9.93
CA LEU A 111 -3.22 -11.31 -10.39
C LEU A 111 -3.21 -10.86 -11.85
N ASP A 112 -4.11 -11.34 -12.70
CA ASP A 112 -4.20 -10.93 -14.09
C ASP A 112 -4.77 -9.51 -14.19
N GLY A 113 -5.82 -9.21 -13.42
CA GLY A 113 -6.34 -7.86 -13.27
C GLY A 113 -5.30 -6.91 -12.69
N TYR A 114 -4.58 -7.33 -11.64
CA TYR A 114 -3.51 -6.53 -11.04
C TYR A 114 -2.40 -6.20 -12.08
N LYS A 115 -1.86 -7.19 -12.78
CA LYS A 115 -0.82 -7.01 -13.81
C LYS A 115 -1.28 -6.19 -15.02
N THR A 116 -2.58 -6.19 -15.32
CA THR A 116 -3.15 -5.39 -16.41
C THR A 116 -3.22 -3.90 -16.03
N ASN A 117 -3.50 -3.60 -14.77
CA ASN A 117 -3.70 -2.23 -14.29
C ASN A 117 -2.40 -1.55 -13.84
N PHE A 118 -1.35 -2.31 -13.55
CA PHE A 118 -0.07 -1.76 -13.09
C PHE A 118 1.07 -2.07 -14.07
N SER A 119 2.02 -1.15 -14.17
CA SER A 119 3.21 -1.39 -15.00
C SER A 119 4.03 -2.56 -14.47
N SER A 120 4.75 -3.26 -15.35
CA SER A 120 5.63 -4.36 -14.96
C SER A 120 6.70 -3.92 -13.95
N TYR A 121 7.12 -2.65 -14.00
CA TYR A 121 8.02 -2.08 -13.01
C TYR A 121 7.41 -2.05 -11.60
N LEU A 122 6.19 -1.55 -11.46
CA LEU A 122 5.49 -1.48 -10.16
C LEU A 122 5.18 -2.88 -9.62
N VAL A 123 4.75 -3.79 -10.48
CA VAL A 123 4.54 -5.21 -10.10
C VAL A 123 5.85 -5.84 -9.62
N GLY A 124 6.96 -5.55 -10.32
CA GLY A 124 8.29 -6.07 -9.98
C GLY A 124 8.79 -5.62 -8.61
N LEU A 125 8.39 -4.44 -8.12
CA LEU A 125 8.81 -3.92 -6.81
C LEU A 125 8.32 -4.77 -5.62
N GLY A 126 7.21 -5.50 -5.77
CA GLY A 126 6.66 -6.41 -4.75
C GLY A 126 6.87 -7.89 -5.07
N THR A 127 7.72 -8.23 -6.05
CA THR A 127 7.92 -9.60 -6.54
C THR A 127 9.26 -10.17 -6.06
N VAL A 128 9.23 -11.38 -5.52
CA VAL A 128 10.42 -12.16 -5.11
C VAL A 128 10.34 -13.53 -5.77
N ASP A 129 11.36 -13.93 -6.51
CA ASP A 129 11.46 -15.22 -7.22
C ASP A 129 10.22 -15.54 -8.10
N GLY A 130 9.62 -14.49 -8.70
CA GLY A 130 8.46 -14.62 -9.57
C GLY A 130 7.12 -14.65 -8.85
N VAL A 131 7.09 -14.63 -7.51
CA VAL A 131 5.90 -14.60 -6.66
C VAL A 131 5.65 -13.18 -6.17
N ILE A 132 4.39 -12.71 -6.24
CA ILE A 132 4.01 -11.36 -5.83
C ILE A 132 3.55 -11.38 -4.38
N TYR A 133 4.22 -10.60 -3.52
CA TYR A 133 3.92 -10.46 -2.09
C TYR A 133 3.38 -9.09 -1.70
N GLY A 134 3.60 -8.08 -2.54
CA GLY A 134 3.13 -6.73 -2.27
C GLY A 134 2.54 -6.04 -3.49
N GLY A 135 1.46 -5.30 -3.28
CA GLY A 135 0.83 -4.44 -4.28
C GLY A 135 1.23 -2.97 -4.12
N ALA A 136 1.48 -2.28 -5.24
CA ALA A 136 1.69 -0.84 -5.22
C ALA A 136 0.36 -0.12 -4.95
N ASN A 137 0.32 0.71 -3.89
CA ASN A 137 -0.83 1.55 -3.58
C ASN A 137 -0.65 3.00 -4.02
N ALA A 138 0.59 3.47 -4.13
CA ALA A 138 0.93 4.81 -4.56
C ALA A 138 2.28 4.82 -5.29
N ALA A 139 2.48 5.82 -6.15
CA ALA A 139 3.75 6.08 -6.81
C ALA A 139 4.22 7.49 -6.44
N ASN A 140 5.40 7.58 -5.84
CA ASN A 140 6.02 8.84 -5.47
C ASN A 140 7.28 9.08 -6.30
N LEU A 141 7.44 10.30 -6.81
CA LEU A 141 8.68 10.73 -7.42
C LEU A 141 9.64 11.17 -6.30
N LYS A 142 10.78 10.52 -6.22
CA LYS A 142 11.85 10.85 -5.27
C LYS A 142 13.13 11.26 -6.00
N SER A 143 14.05 11.90 -5.27
CA SER A 143 15.37 12.30 -5.79
C SER A 143 15.27 13.29 -6.95
N ILE A 144 14.30 14.20 -6.91
CA ILE A 144 14.16 15.32 -7.82
C ILE A 144 14.60 16.60 -7.14
N VAL A 145 15.16 17.50 -7.94
CA VAL A 145 15.54 18.85 -7.52
C VAL A 145 14.49 19.81 -8.03
N TRP A 146 13.87 20.52 -7.11
CA TRP A 146 12.91 21.57 -7.42
C TRP A 146 13.64 22.90 -7.54
N TYR A 147 13.23 23.74 -8.49
CA TYR A 147 13.75 25.09 -8.63
C TYR A 147 12.61 26.08 -8.92
N GLN A 148 12.88 27.37 -8.72
CA GLN A 148 11.93 28.45 -9.06
C GLN A 148 12.31 29.04 -10.41
N PRO A 149 11.56 28.80 -11.50
CA PRO A 149 11.93 29.24 -12.84
C PRO A 149 12.17 30.75 -12.95
N ALA A 150 11.31 31.55 -12.32
CA ALA A 150 11.41 33.02 -12.36
C ALA A 150 12.72 33.55 -11.71
N GLU A 151 13.16 32.91 -10.59
CA GLU A 151 14.42 33.26 -9.93
C GLU A 151 15.63 32.84 -10.76
N PHE A 152 15.57 31.66 -11.40
CA PHE A 152 16.63 31.21 -12.31
C PHE A 152 16.79 32.17 -13.49
N GLU A 153 15.68 32.55 -14.15
CA GLU A 153 15.69 33.49 -15.26
C GLU A 153 16.24 34.86 -14.83
N ALA A 154 15.76 35.40 -13.69
CA ALA A 154 16.19 36.68 -13.18
C ALA A 154 17.69 36.77 -12.87
N ARG A 155 18.31 35.63 -12.53
CA ARG A 155 19.74 35.51 -12.19
C ARG A 155 20.59 34.99 -13.35
N GLY A 156 19.98 34.60 -14.45
CA GLY A 156 20.68 34.04 -15.60
C GLY A 156 21.24 32.66 -15.34
N TYR A 157 20.59 31.89 -14.42
CA TYR A 157 20.94 30.50 -14.18
C TYR A 157 20.28 29.60 -15.22
N GLU A 158 21.02 28.57 -15.64
CA GLU A 158 20.51 27.53 -16.53
C GLU A 158 20.24 26.25 -15.74
N VAL A 159 19.18 25.50 -16.10
CA VAL A 159 18.87 24.23 -15.48
C VAL A 159 19.93 23.18 -15.90
N PRO A 160 20.67 22.59 -14.96
CA PRO A 160 21.77 21.68 -15.29
C PRO A 160 21.26 20.35 -15.81
N GLU A 161 21.85 19.84 -16.88
CA GLU A 161 21.56 18.54 -17.48
C GLU A 161 22.52 17.42 -17.02
N THR A 162 23.61 17.77 -16.35
CA THR A 162 24.63 16.83 -15.84
C THR A 162 25.02 17.16 -14.41
N TRP A 163 25.62 16.20 -13.71
CA TRP A 163 26.17 16.42 -12.37
C TRP A 163 27.28 17.49 -12.34
N ASP A 164 28.15 17.50 -13.35
CA ASP A 164 29.20 18.51 -13.42
C ASP A 164 28.60 19.91 -13.60
N ALA A 165 27.56 20.06 -14.44
CA ALA A 165 26.84 21.31 -14.59
C ALA A 165 26.09 21.73 -13.30
N MET A 166 25.54 20.74 -12.56
CA MET A 166 24.90 20.97 -11.26
C MET A 166 25.91 21.53 -10.23
N ILE A 167 27.11 20.93 -10.17
CA ILE A 167 28.18 21.39 -9.27
C ILE A 167 28.63 22.80 -9.66
N ALA A 168 28.84 23.04 -10.95
CA ALA A 168 29.23 24.37 -11.44
C ALA A 168 28.17 25.45 -11.13
N LEU A 169 26.89 25.13 -11.29
CA LEU A 169 25.80 26.02 -10.87
C LEU A 169 25.78 26.25 -9.36
N ALA A 170 26.03 25.23 -8.56
CA ALA A 170 26.11 25.35 -7.10
C ALA A 170 27.25 26.31 -6.69
N ASP A 171 28.44 26.21 -7.33
CA ASP A 171 29.55 27.11 -7.09
C ASP A 171 29.21 28.54 -7.48
N GLN A 172 28.50 28.75 -8.61
CA GLN A 172 28.01 30.07 -9.02
C GLN A 172 27.04 30.68 -8.00
N ILE A 173 26.05 29.88 -7.52
CA ILE A 173 25.07 30.31 -6.51
C ILE A 173 25.79 30.71 -5.20
N VAL A 174 26.83 29.96 -4.78
CA VAL A 174 27.63 30.31 -3.63
C VAL A 174 28.41 31.62 -3.86
N ALA A 175 28.98 31.83 -5.05
CA ALA A 175 29.67 33.07 -5.41
C ALA A 175 28.73 34.28 -5.40
N ASP A 176 27.44 34.07 -5.71
CA ASP A 176 26.39 35.09 -5.62
C ASP A 176 25.88 35.31 -4.18
N GLY A 177 26.49 34.66 -3.18
CA GLY A 177 26.22 34.85 -1.76
C GLY A 177 24.99 34.08 -1.25
N MET A 178 24.57 33.06 -1.95
CA MET A 178 23.38 32.27 -1.60
C MET A 178 23.72 30.79 -1.25
N ASN A 179 22.78 30.11 -0.62
CA ASN A 179 22.85 28.68 -0.41
C ASN A 179 22.36 27.96 -1.68
N PRO A 180 23.17 27.05 -2.25
CA PRO A 180 22.84 26.39 -3.50
C PRO A 180 21.73 25.32 -3.33
N PHE A 181 21.56 24.73 -2.11
CA PHE A 181 20.60 23.71 -1.84
C PHE A 181 19.84 23.95 -0.53
N CYS A 182 18.58 23.59 -0.52
CA CYS A 182 17.75 23.48 0.67
C CYS A 182 17.21 22.05 0.76
N PHE A 183 17.40 21.41 1.90
CA PHE A 183 16.87 20.08 2.17
C PHE A 183 15.84 20.18 3.28
N GLY A 184 14.68 19.53 3.09
CA GLY A 184 13.74 19.24 4.18
C GLY A 184 14.36 18.21 5.13
N MET A 185 14.24 18.42 6.42
CA MET A 185 14.64 17.46 7.46
C MET A 185 13.39 16.96 8.17
#